data_601ff3ba4b8f8d97ed1663abd133ce3f
#
_entry.id   601ff3ba4b8f8d97ed1663abd133ce3f
#
_cell.length_a   1.000
_cell.length_b   1.000
_cell.length_c   1.000
_cell.angle_alpha   90.00
_cell.angle_beta   90.00
_cell.angle_gamma   90.00
#
_symmetry.space_group_name_H-M   'P 1'
#
loop_
_entity.id
_entity.type
_entity.pdbx_description
1 polymer ?
#
loop_
_entity_poly.entity_id
_entity_poly.type
_entity_poly.pdbx_seq_one_letter_code
_entity_poly.pdbx_strand_id
1 'polypeptide(L)'
;MSPTAPLLTFLCDTLLRSGCDLLKVEGDKGGSFRLAFEDALLQRSGLVGRLFRLRPNGTDGDGARMTLRPSASPDDPRHGRDPFRVFTSVLLGVDPVRGLFVAFDPARHFPEDAPLRVLISGEMVRTTLERDWHSWLREGWEERDFDFAEALVGFRSDRLVHYVLFERIAEGLDTPYRERLAEEFLDVTRRRRPAG
;
A
#
# COMPACT_ATOMS: atom_id res chain seq x y z
N MET A 1 -10.43 22.29 -0.30
CA MET A 1 -9.52 21.25 -0.86
C MET A 1 -9.84 19.92 -0.20
N SER A 2 -9.98 18.83 -0.97
CA SER A 2 -10.19 17.49 -0.40
C SER A 2 -8.98 17.07 0.44
N PRO A 3 -9.16 16.45 1.62
CA PRO A 3 -8.05 15.96 2.45
C PRO A 3 -7.16 14.92 1.76
N THR A 4 -7.60 14.37 0.65
CA THR A 4 -6.92 13.32 -0.10
C THR A 4 -6.01 13.87 -1.21
N ALA A 5 -6.29 15.07 -1.74
CA ALA A 5 -5.46 15.67 -2.79
C ALA A 5 -3.96 15.74 -2.43
N PRO A 6 -3.57 16.08 -1.18
CA PRO A 6 -2.16 16.07 -0.79
C PRO A 6 -1.52 14.69 -0.77
N LEU A 7 -2.31 13.61 -0.49
CA LEU A 7 -1.79 12.24 -0.48
C LEU A 7 -1.56 11.72 -1.88
N LEU A 8 -2.48 12.03 -2.81
CA LEU A 8 -2.32 11.67 -4.22
C LEU A 8 -1.15 12.42 -4.85
N THR A 9 -0.99 13.71 -4.54
CA THR A 9 0.19 14.50 -4.96
C THR A 9 1.47 13.83 -4.45
N PHE A 10 1.53 13.46 -3.17
CA PHE A 10 2.71 12.78 -2.61
C PHE A 10 2.99 11.44 -3.30
N LEU A 11 1.96 10.65 -3.64
CA LEU A 11 2.11 9.41 -4.38
C LEU A 11 2.70 9.66 -5.79
N CYS A 12 2.16 10.65 -6.51
CA CYS A 12 2.65 11.04 -7.83
C CYS A 12 4.11 11.54 -7.77
N ASP A 13 4.43 12.42 -6.83
CA ASP A 13 5.81 12.91 -6.62
C ASP A 13 6.77 11.79 -6.28
N THR A 14 6.30 10.76 -5.56
CA THR A 14 7.08 9.58 -5.24
C THR A 14 7.41 8.77 -6.49
N LEU A 15 6.43 8.53 -7.36
CA LEU A 15 6.65 7.84 -8.64
C LEU A 15 7.61 8.62 -9.54
N LEU A 16 7.41 9.93 -9.68
CA LEU A 16 8.31 10.79 -10.48
C LEU A 16 9.75 10.75 -9.95
N ARG A 17 9.95 10.83 -8.63
CA ARG A 17 11.29 10.71 -8.03
C ARG A 17 11.91 9.34 -8.19
N SER A 18 11.11 8.31 -8.36
CA SER A 18 11.56 6.95 -8.67
C SER A 18 11.88 6.74 -10.16
N GLY A 19 11.77 7.78 -10.99
CA GLY A 19 12.05 7.72 -12.41
C GLY A 19 10.88 7.21 -13.26
N CYS A 20 9.66 7.20 -12.72
CA CYS A 20 8.47 6.85 -13.49
C CYS A 20 7.96 8.04 -14.31
N ASP A 21 7.44 7.79 -15.48
CA ASP A 21 6.70 8.76 -16.29
C ASP A 21 5.20 8.60 -16.05
N LEU A 22 4.56 9.64 -15.49
CA LEU A 22 3.12 9.61 -15.25
C LEU A 22 2.35 9.86 -16.56
N LEU A 23 1.47 8.91 -16.91
CA LEU A 23 0.66 8.96 -18.12
C LEU A 23 -0.73 9.53 -17.86
N LYS A 24 -1.35 9.14 -16.74
CA LYS A 24 -2.69 9.57 -16.36
C LYS A 24 -2.86 9.52 -14.84
N VAL A 25 -3.53 10.52 -14.29
CA VAL A 25 -3.86 10.60 -12.86
C VAL A 25 -5.31 11.01 -12.70
N GLU A 26 -6.07 10.23 -12.00
CA GLU A 26 -7.47 10.48 -11.63
C GLU A 26 -7.63 10.25 -10.13
N GLY A 27 -8.41 11.07 -9.46
CA GLY A 27 -8.68 10.89 -8.03
C GLY A 27 -9.96 11.59 -7.62
N ASP A 28 -10.63 11.04 -6.61
CA ASP A 28 -11.85 11.58 -6.06
C ASP A 28 -11.66 12.24 -4.68
N LYS A 29 -12.75 12.82 -4.16
CA LYS A 29 -12.77 13.41 -2.82
C LYS A 29 -12.77 12.37 -1.69
N GLY A 30 -13.09 11.14 -1.99
CA GLY A 30 -13.16 10.00 -1.04
C GLY A 30 -11.83 9.30 -0.82
N GLY A 31 -10.78 9.66 -1.57
CA GLY A 31 -9.47 9.06 -1.48
C GLY A 31 -9.21 7.94 -2.47
N SER A 32 -10.16 7.60 -3.29
CA SER A 32 -9.97 6.68 -4.40
C SER A 32 -9.17 7.34 -5.50
N PHE A 33 -8.34 6.58 -6.15
CA PHE A 33 -7.52 7.06 -7.26
C PHE A 33 -7.31 5.99 -8.32
N ARG A 34 -7.00 6.45 -9.52
CA ARG A 34 -6.51 5.64 -10.63
C ARG A 34 -5.39 6.40 -11.30
N LEU A 35 -4.25 5.76 -11.50
CA LEU A 35 -3.13 6.34 -12.20
C LEU A 35 -2.48 5.33 -13.12
N ALA A 36 -1.90 5.81 -14.21
CA ALA A 36 -1.09 5.03 -15.12
C ALA A 36 0.30 5.68 -15.24
N PHE A 37 1.33 4.85 -15.32
CA PHE A 37 2.72 5.28 -15.42
C PHE A 37 3.55 4.29 -16.22
N GLU A 38 4.72 4.72 -16.65
CA GLU A 38 5.77 3.87 -17.24
C GLU A 38 7.00 3.89 -16.33
N ASP A 39 7.62 2.75 -16.19
CA ASP A 39 8.82 2.52 -15.39
C ASP A 39 9.70 1.46 -16.05
N ALA A 40 11.02 1.55 -15.86
CA ALA A 40 11.98 0.63 -16.47
C ALA A 40 11.81 -0.83 -15.99
N LEU A 41 11.31 -1.05 -14.77
CA LEU A 41 11.09 -2.37 -14.19
C LEU A 41 9.72 -2.94 -14.54
N LEU A 42 8.68 -2.11 -14.45
CA LEU A 42 7.28 -2.52 -14.58
C LEU A 42 6.72 -2.27 -15.98
N GLN A 43 7.45 -1.56 -16.82
CA GLN A 43 6.97 -1.07 -18.11
C GLN A 43 5.70 -0.22 -17.92
N ARG A 44 4.73 -0.34 -18.80
CA ARG A 44 3.45 0.34 -18.65
C ARG A 44 2.60 -0.32 -17.59
N SER A 45 2.25 0.45 -16.57
CA SER A 45 1.62 -0.02 -15.34
C SER A 45 0.56 0.95 -14.86
N GLY A 46 -0.35 0.46 -14.07
CA GLY A 46 -1.35 1.28 -13.41
C GLY A 46 -1.54 0.88 -11.94
N LEU A 47 -1.96 1.86 -11.16
CA LEU A 47 -2.44 1.66 -9.80
C LEU A 47 -3.89 2.10 -9.72
N VAL A 48 -4.67 1.34 -9.00
CA VAL A 48 -6.04 1.66 -8.65
C VAL A 48 -6.24 1.36 -7.18
N GLY A 49 -6.86 2.26 -6.43
CA GLY A 49 -7.06 1.98 -5.02
C GLY A 49 -7.40 3.20 -4.19
N ARG A 50 -7.04 3.16 -2.92
CA ARG A 50 -7.36 4.21 -1.95
C ARG A 50 -6.17 4.60 -1.10
N LEU A 51 -6.11 5.90 -0.79
CA LEU A 51 -5.12 6.49 0.09
C LEU A 51 -5.75 6.94 1.40
N PHE A 52 -5.11 6.59 2.50
CA PHE A 52 -5.48 6.99 3.84
C PHE A 52 -4.32 7.72 4.50
N ARG A 53 -4.62 8.77 5.26
CA ARG A 53 -3.58 9.44 6.02
C ARG A 53 -3.21 8.63 7.26
N LEU A 54 -1.94 8.29 7.40
CA LEU A 54 -1.36 7.87 8.66
C LEU A 54 -1.20 9.10 9.56
N ARG A 55 -1.65 9.00 10.80
CA ARG A 55 -1.53 10.05 11.80
C ARG A 55 -0.71 9.53 12.97
N PRO A 56 0.10 10.36 13.63
CA PRO A 56 0.80 9.95 14.84
C PRO A 56 -0.17 9.35 15.87
N ASN A 57 0.25 8.33 16.56
CA ASN A 57 -0.51 7.68 17.65
C ASN A 57 0.16 7.98 18.97
N GLY A 58 -0.58 8.66 19.87
CA GLY A 58 -0.10 9.01 21.20
C GLY A 58 0.80 10.25 21.27
N THR A 59 1.24 10.56 22.49
CA THR A 59 2.09 11.72 22.82
C THR A 59 3.53 11.54 22.34
N ASP A 60 4.00 10.29 22.25
CA ASP A 60 5.39 10.00 21.89
C ASP A 60 5.64 10.01 20.38
N GLY A 61 4.58 10.11 19.57
CA GLY A 61 4.66 10.31 18.12
C GLY A 61 5.27 9.17 17.30
N ASP A 62 5.75 8.10 17.93
CA ASP A 62 6.49 7.02 17.26
C ASP A 62 5.58 6.09 16.44
N GLY A 63 4.41 5.77 16.98
CA GLY A 63 3.43 4.93 16.27
C GLY A 63 2.60 5.72 15.26
N ALA A 64 1.78 4.99 14.52
CA ALA A 64 0.84 5.57 13.58
C ALA A 64 -0.55 4.93 13.71
N ARG A 65 -1.57 5.68 13.33
CA ARG A 65 -2.96 5.21 13.26
C ARG A 65 -3.60 5.67 11.97
N MET A 66 -4.53 4.87 11.48
CA MET A 66 -5.40 5.23 10.37
C MET A 66 -6.79 4.67 10.57
N THR A 67 -7.73 5.18 9.81
CA THR A 67 -9.10 4.65 9.76
C THR A 67 -9.44 4.35 8.31
N LEU A 68 -9.65 3.08 8.00
CA LEU A 68 -10.19 2.61 6.75
C LEU A 68 -11.71 2.86 6.79
N ARG A 69 -12.23 3.60 5.85
CA ARG A 69 -13.67 3.83 5.74
C ARG A 69 -14.20 3.08 4.52
N PRO A 70 -15.37 2.43 4.63
CA PRO A 70 -16.01 1.82 3.47
C PRO A 70 -16.21 2.85 2.37
N SER A 71 -16.12 2.41 1.11
CA SER A 71 -16.49 3.24 -0.02
C SER A 71 -17.89 2.88 -0.47
N ALA A 72 -18.77 3.85 -0.50
CA ALA A 72 -20.09 3.71 -1.11
C ALA A 72 -20.06 3.95 -2.63
N SER A 73 -18.88 4.08 -3.25
CA SER A 73 -18.79 4.37 -4.68
C SER A 73 -19.09 3.13 -5.52
N PRO A 74 -20.07 3.18 -6.42
CA PRO A 74 -20.32 2.12 -7.39
C PRO A 74 -19.17 1.94 -8.39
N ASP A 75 -18.29 2.94 -8.51
CA ASP A 75 -17.07 2.89 -9.31
C ASP A 75 -15.87 2.32 -8.53
N ASP A 76 -16.15 1.45 -7.56
CA ASP A 76 -15.09 0.73 -6.84
C ASP A 76 -14.25 -0.06 -7.85
N PRO A 77 -12.96 0.26 -7.96
CA PRO A 77 -12.06 -0.36 -8.94
C PRO A 77 -11.99 -1.88 -8.86
N ARG A 78 -12.50 -2.45 -7.77
CA ARG A 78 -12.59 -3.89 -7.55
C ARG A 78 -13.64 -4.61 -8.39
N HIS A 79 -14.63 -3.89 -8.96
CA HIS A 79 -15.70 -4.49 -9.76
C HIS A 79 -15.31 -4.69 -11.23
N GLY A 80 -14.21 -4.10 -11.67
CA GLY A 80 -13.66 -4.33 -12.99
C GLY A 80 -12.38 -5.17 -12.88
N ARG A 81 -12.48 -6.49 -13.05
CA ARG A 81 -11.28 -7.27 -13.38
C ARG A 81 -10.69 -6.62 -14.62
N ASP A 82 -9.54 -5.95 -14.48
CA ASP A 82 -8.81 -5.49 -15.64
C ASP A 82 -8.37 -6.73 -16.45
N PRO A 83 -9.01 -7.02 -17.61
CA PRO A 83 -8.71 -8.21 -18.38
C PRO A 83 -7.27 -8.23 -18.88
N PHE A 84 -6.59 -7.08 -18.85
CA PHE A 84 -5.21 -6.93 -19.28
C PHE A 84 -4.20 -6.90 -18.13
N ARG A 85 -4.64 -6.99 -16.86
CA ARG A 85 -3.78 -6.90 -15.66
C ARG A 85 -2.83 -5.69 -15.64
N VAL A 86 -3.25 -4.60 -16.27
CA VAL A 86 -2.45 -3.37 -16.32
C VAL A 86 -2.48 -2.66 -14.97
N PHE A 87 -3.62 -2.75 -14.25
CA PHE A 87 -3.80 -2.08 -12.97
C PHE A 87 -3.60 -3.04 -11.81
N THR A 88 -2.80 -2.60 -10.84
CA THR A 88 -2.60 -3.25 -9.54
C THR A 88 -3.48 -2.56 -8.52
N SER A 89 -4.32 -3.33 -7.82
CA SER A 89 -5.14 -2.82 -6.71
C SER A 89 -4.27 -2.56 -5.50
N VAL A 90 -4.43 -1.40 -4.86
CA VAL A 90 -3.65 -1.03 -3.68
C VAL A 90 -4.50 -0.33 -2.63
N LEU A 91 -4.17 -0.58 -1.37
CA LEU A 91 -4.77 0.07 -0.22
C LEU A 91 -3.65 0.59 0.68
N LEU A 92 -3.43 1.91 0.68
CA LEU A 92 -2.22 2.51 1.24
C LEU A 92 -2.53 3.52 2.34
N GLY A 93 -1.97 3.28 3.53
CA GLY A 93 -1.75 4.30 4.53
C GLY A 93 -0.51 5.10 4.18
N VAL A 94 -0.58 6.43 4.25
CA VAL A 94 0.49 7.33 3.80
C VAL A 94 0.84 8.33 4.89
N ASP A 95 2.11 8.41 5.24
CA ASP A 95 2.71 9.48 6.03
C ASP A 95 3.71 10.26 5.16
N PRO A 96 3.30 11.37 4.57
CA PRO A 96 4.18 12.16 3.71
C PRO A 96 5.37 12.79 4.45
N VAL A 97 5.23 13.03 5.76
CA VAL A 97 6.28 13.68 6.58
C VAL A 97 7.45 12.73 6.78
N ARG A 98 7.16 11.45 7.07
CA ARG A 98 8.19 10.43 7.26
C ARG A 98 8.60 9.74 5.96
N GLY A 99 7.89 9.98 4.85
CA GLY A 99 8.09 9.25 3.60
C GLY A 99 7.72 7.77 3.71
N LEU A 100 6.70 7.46 4.52
CA LEU A 100 6.29 6.11 4.89
C LEU A 100 4.97 5.74 4.24
N PHE A 101 4.91 4.52 3.70
CA PHE A 101 3.69 3.84 3.31
C PHE A 101 3.46 2.60 4.18
N VAL A 102 2.21 2.29 4.44
CA VAL A 102 1.78 1.00 4.99
C VAL A 102 0.68 0.45 4.10
N ALA A 103 0.94 -0.71 3.54
CA ALA A 103 0.05 -1.38 2.61
C ALA A 103 -0.74 -2.49 3.30
N PHE A 104 -1.99 -2.61 2.88
CA PHE A 104 -2.96 -3.61 3.30
C PHE A 104 -3.26 -4.53 2.13
N ASP A 105 -3.70 -5.74 2.41
CA ASP A 105 -4.18 -6.65 1.38
C ASP A 105 -5.51 -6.14 0.81
N PRO A 106 -5.55 -5.68 -0.45
CA PRO A 106 -6.78 -5.16 -1.02
C PRO A 106 -7.91 -6.18 -1.09
N ALA A 107 -7.59 -7.48 -1.16
CA ALA A 107 -8.58 -8.54 -1.23
C ALA A 107 -9.34 -8.75 0.09
N ARG A 108 -8.75 -8.32 1.22
CA ARG A 108 -9.35 -8.50 2.56
C ARG A 108 -10.18 -7.32 3.03
N HIS A 109 -10.00 -6.15 2.46
CA HIS A 109 -10.67 -4.91 2.87
C HIS A 109 -11.77 -4.51 1.91
N PHE A 110 -12.69 -5.42 1.65
CA PHE A 110 -13.91 -5.12 0.89
C PHE A 110 -14.94 -4.36 1.76
N PRO A 111 -15.93 -3.71 1.15
CA PRO A 111 -16.81 -2.79 1.84
C PRO A 111 -17.57 -3.52 2.94
N GLU A 112 -16.98 -3.55 4.11
CA GLU A 112 -17.72 -3.78 5.33
C GLU A 112 -18.34 -2.47 5.76
N ASP A 113 -19.53 -2.52 6.32
CA ASP A 113 -20.31 -1.35 6.70
C ASP A 113 -19.69 -0.53 7.86
N ALA A 114 -18.61 -1.02 8.46
CA ALA A 114 -17.97 -0.39 9.59
C ALA A 114 -16.55 0.13 9.27
N PRO A 115 -16.18 1.33 9.78
CA PRO A 115 -14.82 1.83 9.64
C PRO A 115 -13.85 1.01 10.49
N LEU A 116 -12.81 0.46 9.86
CA LEU A 116 -11.74 -0.28 10.54
C LEU A 116 -10.66 0.70 11.04
N ARG A 117 -10.37 0.66 12.33
CA ARG A 117 -9.23 1.37 12.91
C ARG A 117 -8.01 0.47 12.94
N VAL A 118 -6.89 0.96 12.43
CA VAL A 118 -5.62 0.24 12.43
C VAL A 118 -4.60 1.04 13.23
N LEU A 119 -3.97 0.36 14.18
CA LEU A 119 -2.86 0.87 14.97
C LEU A 119 -1.57 0.22 14.49
N ILE A 120 -0.54 1.02 14.31
CA ILE A 120 0.80 0.60 13.91
C ILE A 120 1.73 1.02 15.04
N SER A 121 2.44 0.08 15.63
CA SER A 121 3.33 0.38 16.75
C SER A 121 4.51 1.26 16.32
N GLY A 122 5.10 1.97 17.28
CA GLY A 122 6.31 2.77 17.03
C GLY A 122 7.48 1.90 16.57
N GLU A 123 7.57 0.67 17.08
CA GLU A 123 8.57 -0.30 16.66
C GLU A 123 8.45 -0.65 15.17
N MET A 124 7.24 -0.96 14.69
CA MET A 124 6.98 -1.28 13.29
C MET A 124 7.34 -0.09 12.37
N VAL A 125 6.95 1.13 12.77
CA VAL A 125 7.30 2.36 12.04
C VAL A 125 8.82 2.52 11.98
N ARG A 126 9.51 2.42 13.12
CA ARG A 126 10.96 2.58 13.21
C ARG A 126 11.68 1.51 12.38
N THR A 127 11.32 0.24 12.52
CA THR A 127 11.91 -0.86 11.76
C THR A 127 11.73 -0.66 10.25
N THR A 128 10.56 -0.20 9.82
CA THR A 128 10.32 0.13 8.41
C THR A 128 11.24 1.26 7.92
N LEU A 129 11.42 2.31 8.72
CA LEU A 129 12.28 3.44 8.34
C LEU A 129 13.77 3.07 8.32
N GLU A 130 14.20 2.15 9.20
CA GLU A 130 15.59 1.65 9.27
C GLU A 130 15.92 0.67 8.13
N ARG A 131 14.97 -0.19 7.77
CA ARG A 131 15.19 -1.26 6.79
C ARG A 131 14.68 -0.95 5.39
N ASP A 132 14.02 0.19 5.19
CA ASP A 132 13.29 0.62 3.98
C ASP A 132 12.06 -0.24 3.63
N TRP A 133 11.93 -1.42 4.25
CA TRP A 133 10.87 -2.39 4.02
C TRP A 133 10.74 -3.30 5.24
N HIS A 134 9.52 -3.52 5.69
CA HIS A 134 9.22 -4.43 6.79
C HIS A 134 7.82 -5.00 6.65
N SER A 135 7.66 -6.29 6.89
CA SER A 135 6.36 -6.96 6.95
C SER A 135 6.06 -7.43 8.37
N TRP A 136 4.80 -7.49 8.70
CA TRP A 136 4.33 -8.04 9.97
C TRP A 136 2.90 -8.57 9.82
N LEU A 137 2.56 -9.54 10.65
CA LEU A 137 1.19 -10.01 10.78
C LEU A 137 0.39 -9.08 11.69
N ARG A 138 -0.77 -8.68 11.22
CA ARG A 138 -1.81 -8.10 12.05
C ARG A 138 -2.78 -9.20 12.41
N GLU A 139 -2.83 -9.55 13.69
CA GLU A 139 -3.85 -10.43 14.23
C GLU A 139 -5.19 -9.70 14.32
N GLY A 140 -6.29 -10.42 14.07
CA GLY A 140 -7.63 -9.87 14.22
C GLY A 140 -7.88 -9.46 15.68
N TRP A 141 -8.67 -8.40 15.88
CA TRP A 141 -8.97 -7.87 17.22
C TRP A 141 -9.85 -8.79 18.08
N GLU A 142 -10.50 -9.78 17.49
CA GLU A 142 -11.31 -10.74 18.19
C GLU A 142 -10.60 -12.10 18.25
N GLU A 143 -10.35 -12.60 19.47
CA GLU A 143 -9.66 -13.86 19.78
C GLU A 143 -10.26 -15.13 19.15
N ARG A 144 -11.28 -15.01 18.30
CA ARG A 144 -12.07 -16.14 17.79
C ARG A 144 -11.83 -16.51 16.33
N ASP A 145 -11.17 -15.67 15.54
CA ASP A 145 -11.02 -15.94 14.13
C ASP A 145 -9.57 -15.83 13.68
N PHE A 146 -8.84 -16.94 13.73
CA PHE A 146 -7.53 -17.10 13.09
C PHE A 146 -7.57 -16.82 11.57
N ASP A 147 -8.75 -16.75 10.99
CA ASP A 147 -8.97 -16.42 9.58
C ASP A 147 -8.75 -14.93 9.25
N PHE A 148 -8.54 -14.06 10.25
CA PHE A 148 -8.36 -12.62 10.06
C PHE A 148 -6.91 -12.12 10.16
N ALA A 149 -5.92 -13.00 10.26
CA ALA A 149 -4.54 -12.56 10.18
C ALA A 149 -4.26 -11.95 8.80
N GLU A 150 -3.67 -10.75 8.79
CA GLU A 150 -3.33 -10.02 7.57
C GLU A 150 -1.85 -9.66 7.55
N ALA A 151 -1.19 -9.93 6.43
CA ALA A 151 0.18 -9.49 6.22
C ALA A 151 0.20 -8.01 5.77
N LEU A 152 0.64 -7.13 6.66
CA LEU A 152 0.88 -5.73 6.36
C LEU A 152 2.32 -5.54 5.87
N VAL A 153 2.52 -4.59 4.97
CA VAL A 153 3.84 -4.25 4.43
C VAL A 153 4.08 -2.75 4.62
N GLY A 154 5.05 -2.41 5.46
CA GLY A 154 5.56 -1.06 5.60
C GLY A 154 6.74 -0.84 4.66
N PHE A 155 6.79 0.31 3.97
CA PHE A 155 7.92 0.64 3.10
C PHE A 155 8.14 2.14 2.97
N ARG A 156 9.39 2.53 2.70
CA ARG A 156 9.75 3.91 2.40
C ARG A 156 9.32 4.30 1.00
N SER A 157 9.15 5.59 0.78
CA SER A 157 8.66 6.13 -0.49
C SER A 157 9.49 5.71 -1.70
N ASP A 158 10.80 5.56 -1.57
CA ASP A 158 11.69 5.08 -2.65
C ASP A 158 11.52 3.59 -3.00
N ARG A 159 10.69 2.86 -2.25
CA ARG A 159 10.34 1.45 -2.50
C ARG A 159 8.96 1.25 -3.16
N LEU A 160 8.29 2.33 -3.52
CA LEU A 160 6.93 2.25 -4.07
C LEU A 160 6.83 1.36 -5.32
N VAL A 161 7.76 1.48 -6.26
CA VAL A 161 7.79 0.64 -7.48
C VAL A 161 8.01 -0.83 -7.13
N HIS A 162 8.87 -1.12 -6.15
CA HIS A 162 9.07 -2.49 -5.65
C HIS A 162 7.79 -3.04 -4.99
N TYR A 163 7.07 -2.19 -4.25
CA TYR A 163 5.78 -2.59 -3.67
C TYR A 163 4.75 -2.92 -4.75
N VAL A 164 4.68 -2.15 -5.83
CA VAL A 164 3.77 -2.46 -6.94
C VAL A 164 4.10 -3.83 -7.56
N LEU A 165 5.37 -4.14 -7.73
CA LEU A 165 5.80 -5.46 -8.21
C LEU A 165 5.44 -6.57 -7.21
N PHE A 166 5.68 -6.33 -5.91
CA PHE A 166 5.28 -7.25 -4.85
C PHE A 166 3.79 -7.55 -4.90
N GLU A 167 2.94 -6.50 -4.93
CA GLU A 167 1.49 -6.64 -4.92
C GLU A 167 0.97 -7.45 -6.11
N ARG A 168 1.55 -7.27 -7.29
CA ARG A 168 1.23 -8.07 -8.48
C ARG A 168 1.51 -9.55 -8.32
N ILE A 169 2.61 -9.88 -7.63
CA ILE A 169 3.01 -11.28 -7.38
C ILE A 169 2.18 -11.85 -6.23
N ALA A 170 1.85 -11.02 -5.24
CA ALA A 170 1.10 -11.41 -4.05
C ALA A 170 -0.42 -11.50 -4.27
N GLU A 171 -0.91 -11.05 -5.42
CA GLU A 171 -2.34 -11.10 -5.74
C GLU A 171 -2.86 -12.54 -5.69
N GLY A 172 -3.85 -12.77 -4.82
CA GLY A 172 -4.48 -14.08 -4.63
C GLY A 172 -3.69 -15.08 -3.78
N LEU A 173 -2.58 -14.66 -3.17
CA LEU A 173 -1.89 -15.47 -2.18
C LEU A 173 -2.60 -15.41 -0.83
N ASP A 174 -2.66 -16.56 -0.15
CA ASP A 174 -3.08 -16.61 1.25
C ASP A 174 -2.08 -15.90 2.16
N THR A 175 -2.57 -15.44 3.32
CA THR A 175 -1.77 -14.64 4.27
C THR A 175 -0.38 -15.22 4.58
N PRO A 176 -0.17 -16.50 4.89
CA PRO A 176 1.16 -17.03 5.18
C PRO A 176 2.12 -16.94 4.00
N TYR A 177 1.62 -17.16 2.79
CA TYR A 177 2.45 -17.05 1.58
C TYR A 177 2.78 -15.60 1.23
N ARG A 178 1.80 -14.69 1.45
CA ARG A 178 1.99 -13.25 1.26
C ARG A 178 3.01 -12.69 2.26
N GLU A 179 2.95 -13.09 3.53
CA GLU A 179 3.91 -12.71 4.56
C GLU A 179 5.33 -13.15 4.20
N ARG A 180 5.50 -14.44 3.91
CA ARG A 180 6.79 -14.99 3.51
C ARG A 180 7.36 -14.29 2.27
N LEU A 181 6.52 -14.06 1.27
CA LEU A 181 6.93 -13.31 0.08
C LEU A 181 7.40 -11.91 0.47
N ALA A 182 6.67 -11.22 1.36
CA ALA A 182 7.03 -9.86 1.79
C ALA A 182 8.36 -9.83 2.56
N GLU A 183 8.64 -10.81 3.41
CA GLU A 183 9.91 -10.92 4.13
C GLU A 183 11.11 -11.11 3.18
N GLU A 184 10.96 -11.96 2.17
CA GLU A 184 12.04 -12.33 1.25
C GLU A 184 12.16 -11.37 0.05
N PHE A 185 11.18 -10.49 -0.17
CA PHE A 185 11.00 -9.78 -1.44
C PHE A 185 12.18 -8.92 -1.85
N LEU A 186 12.73 -8.12 -0.94
CA LEU A 186 13.88 -7.25 -1.27
C LEU A 186 15.16 -8.05 -1.56
N ASP A 187 15.35 -9.17 -0.89
CA ASP A 187 16.53 -10.01 -1.11
C ASP A 187 16.48 -10.68 -2.49
N VAL A 188 15.30 -11.13 -2.90
CA VAL A 188 15.07 -11.68 -4.24
C VAL A 188 15.31 -10.63 -5.33
N THR A 189 14.82 -9.41 -5.12
CA THR A 189 14.98 -8.32 -6.10
C THR A 189 16.42 -7.81 -6.18
N ARG A 190 17.16 -7.79 -5.07
CA ARG A 190 18.58 -7.44 -5.04
C ARG A 190 19.45 -8.44 -5.79
N ARG A 191 19.19 -9.74 -5.66
CA ARG A 191 19.94 -10.81 -6.34
C ARG A 191 19.73 -10.83 -7.86
N ARG A 192 18.63 -10.25 -8.35
CA ARG A 192 18.30 -10.21 -9.79
C ARG A 192 18.89 -9.00 -10.52
N ARG A 193 19.52 -8.04 -9.84
CA ARG A 193 20.24 -6.98 -10.54
C ARG A 193 21.54 -7.59 -11.11
N PRO A 194 21.70 -7.68 -12.45
CA PRO A 194 23.01 -8.02 -13.03
C PRO A 194 24.01 -6.99 -12.54
N ALA A 195 25.16 -7.47 -12.09
CA ALA A 195 26.31 -6.61 -11.85
C ALA A 195 26.60 -5.87 -13.16
N GLY A 196 26.27 -4.56 -13.20
CA GLY A 196 26.56 -3.68 -14.33
C GLY A 196 28.02 -3.32 -14.40
#